data_a69325afdfaeccb6bd01943023cec24f
#
_entry.id   a69325afdfaeccb6bd01943023cec24f
#
_cell.length_a   1.000
_cell.length_b   1.000
_cell.length_c   1.000
_cell.angle_alpha   90.00
_cell.angle_beta   90.00
_cell.angle_gamma   90.00
#
_symmetry.space_group_name_H-M   'P 1'
#
loop_
_entity.id
_entity.type
_entity.pdbx_description
1 polymer ?
#
loop_
_entity_poly.entity_id
_entity_poly.type
_entity_poly.pdbx_seq_one_letter_code
_entity_poly.pdbx_strand_id
1 'polypeptide(L)'
;MARNQLRRGTGVLSIRAQCGSFNASEGFGMANDRLWWEREDLCYRFGRLHIGGRELEAFVTAAGTPTFVYRAARVRDNLMRLRTALEAHGVEHDVYYAIKANRYAPLVTYLKLLGRCGIDSCSPAELRYARQVGFEEAEISYTGTSVSESDLDCLQRHPGVHINCDSLSTIRRLGKLCPGRRIGIRVNPELGAGYNEMLRYAGEKATKFGIYRDRFEEAIATARAAGLRVEVLHFHFGSGYLGSALDVLDQVLERVGALLDTHPEIRTLNIGGGLGVRLAEADVAIDLERWAAIVARHVARRGVRVQVEPGDYLVKDAGVLLVRVNTVEDKARTRFVGIDAGLNIQNLAAYYHTPFIVAPLCRVAAAPLERVTIAGNINEAIDLLAEDVELPALAEGDLLALLNVGGYGSSASSNHCMRREFREYLLFDEA
;
A
#
# COMPACT_ATOMS: atom_id res chain seq x y z
N MET A 1 40.29 12.24 -16.10
CA MET A 1 40.44 12.89 -14.79
C MET A 1 39.35 13.93 -14.65
N ALA A 2 38.34 13.66 -13.88
CA ALA A 2 37.42 14.61 -13.23
C ALA A 2 36.48 13.83 -12.31
N ARG A 3 36.83 13.83 -11.02
CA ARG A 3 35.96 13.28 -9.95
C ARG A 3 34.86 14.28 -9.69
N ASN A 4 33.62 13.95 -10.00
CA ASN A 4 32.46 14.69 -9.54
C ASN A 4 31.87 13.96 -8.33
N GLN A 5 32.08 14.55 -7.15
CA GLN A 5 31.48 14.13 -5.88
C GLN A 5 30.01 14.54 -5.86
N LEU A 6 29.11 13.59 -5.94
CA LEU A 6 27.69 13.76 -5.59
C LEU A 6 27.56 13.77 -4.06
N ARG A 7 27.46 14.93 -3.47
CA ARG A 7 27.00 15.10 -2.08
C ARG A 7 25.50 14.87 -2.05
N ARG A 8 25.08 13.74 -1.54
CA ARG A 8 23.69 13.50 -1.13
C ARG A 8 23.49 14.13 0.25
N GLY A 9 22.71 15.20 0.31
CA GLY A 9 22.31 15.83 1.57
C GLY A 9 21.22 15.00 2.24
N THR A 10 21.55 14.27 3.29
CA THR A 10 20.59 13.74 4.26
C THR A 10 20.22 14.87 5.21
N GLY A 11 19.16 15.63 4.87
CA GLY A 11 18.68 16.71 5.72
C GLY A 11 17.75 16.20 6.80
N VAL A 12 18.25 15.97 8.00
CA VAL A 12 17.43 15.95 9.20
C VAL A 12 17.19 17.41 9.58
N LEU A 13 16.04 17.96 9.24
CA LEU A 13 15.65 19.32 9.61
C LEU A 13 15.01 19.32 10.99
N SER A 14 15.72 19.81 11.99
CA SER A 14 15.14 20.23 13.26
C SER A 14 14.61 21.68 13.09
N ILE A 15 13.31 21.82 12.96
CA ILE A 15 12.64 23.13 12.88
C ILE A 15 12.28 23.57 14.31
N ARG A 16 12.97 24.55 14.85
CA ARG A 16 12.53 25.28 16.06
C ARG A 16 11.46 26.27 15.66
N ALA A 17 10.26 26.11 16.21
CA ALA A 17 9.16 27.05 16.06
C ALA A 17 9.41 28.32 16.88
N GLN A 18 9.38 29.50 16.25
CA GLN A 18 9.16 30.76 16.96
C GLN A 18 7.65 30.96 17.15
N CYS A 19 7.22 30.89 18.39
CA CYS A 19 5.84 31.10 18.81
C CYS A 19 5.55 32.60 18.88
N GLY A 20 4.73 33.11 17.95
CA GLY A 20 4.08 34.42 18.09
C GLY A 20 2.80 34.26 18.92
N SER A 21 2.72 35.01 20.02
CA SER A 21 1.60 35.01 20.95
C SER A 21 0.33 35.54 20.29
N PHE A 22 -0.69 34.69 20.11
CA PHE A 22 -2.08 35.12 19.82
C PHE A 22 -2.94 35.05 21.09
N ASN A 23 -3.65 36.15 21.39
CA ASN A 23 -4.58 36.26 22.51
C ASN A 23 -5.77 35.32 22.35
N ALA A 24 -5.94 34.43 23.30
CA ALA A 24 -7.11 33.55 23.44
C ALA A 24 -8.23 34.31 24.15
N SER A 25 -9.17 34.92 23.43
CA SER A 25 -10.48 35.29 23.96
C SER A 25 -11.47 35.54 22.82
N GLU A 26 -11.97 34.49 22.18
CA GLU A 26 -13.31 34.46 21.57
C GLU A 26 -13.72 32.99 21.53
N GLY A 27 -14.74 32.65 22.33
CA GLY A 27 -15.28 31.32 22.42
C GLY A 27 -16.02 30.94 21.12
N PHE A 28 -15.38 30.16 20.26
CA PHE A 28 -16.06 29.53 19.16
C PHE A 28 -16.74 28.26 19.67
N GLY A 29 -18.05 28.22 19.54
CA GLY A 29 -18.86 27.03 19.75
C GLY A 29 -18.32 25.86 18.93
N MET A 30 -17.78 24.85 19.59
CA MET A 30 -17.32 23.60 19.00
C MET A 30 -18.56 22.80 18.60
N ALA A 31 -19.08 23.00 17.40
CA ALA A 31 -19.85 21.97 16.75
C ALA A 31 -18.91 20.82 16.42
N ASN A 32 -19.24 19.65 16.93
CA ASN A 32 -18.41 18.42 16.85
C ASN A 32 -18.57 17.78 15.46
N ASP A 33 -18.35 18.55 14.37
CA ASP A 33 -18.48 18.10 12.99
C ASP A 33 -17.13 17.59 12.46
N ARG A 34 -16.64 16.50 13.08
CA ARG A 34 -15.52 15.76 12.48
C ARG A 34 -15.95 15.16 11.15
N LEU A 35 -15.15 15.38 10.14
CA LEU A 35 -15.31 14.70 8.86
C LEU A 35 -15.04 13.20 9.03
N TRP A 36 -15.72 12.36 8.28
CA TRP A 36 -15.66 10.89 8.41
C TRP A 36 -14.24 10.31 8.32
N TRP A 37 -13.32 11.00 7.64
CA TRP A 37 -11.91 10.60 7.48
C TRP A 37 -10.98 11.15 8.56
N GLU A 38 -11.45 12.11 9.36
CA GLU A 38 -10.65 12.66 10.45
C GLU A 38 -10.42 11.63 11.54
N ARG A 39 -9.21 11.63 12.04
CA ARG A 39 -8.77 10.78 13.13
C ARG A 39 -7.81 11.56 14.04
N GLU A 40 -7.43 10.98 15.18
CA GLU A 40 -6.59 11.66 16.17
C GLU A 40 -5.30 12.23 15.57
N ASP A 41 -4.70 11.50 14.63
CA ASP A 41 -3.42 11.84 14.02
C ASP A 41 -3.51 12.58 12.68
N LEU A 42 -4.72 12.78 12.15
CA LEU A 42 -4.98 13.56 10.93
C LEU A 42 -6.32 14.28 11.10
N CYS A 43 -6.30 15.55 11.43
CA CYS A 43 -7.51 16.32 11.70
C CYS A 43 -7.26 17.81 11.57
N TYR A 44 -8.37 18.58 11.51
CA TYR A 44 -8.30 20.02 11.61
C TYR A 44 -8.15 20.47 13.07
N ARG A 45 -7.23 21.39 13.31
CA ARG A 45 -7.06 22.13 14.57
C ARG A 45 -7.02 23.62 14.25
N PHE A 46 -7.91 24.39 14.86
CA PHE A 46 -8.03 25.83 14.59
C PHE A 46 -8.14 26.18 13.09
N GLY A 47 -8.90 25.36 12.34
CA GLY A 47 -9.07 25.52 10.89
C GLY A 47 -7.87 25.11 10.02
N ARG A 48 -6.79 24.59 10.59
CA ARG A 48 -5.60 24.11 9.87
C ARG A 48 -5.50 22.61 9.92
N LEU A 49 -5.14 21.98 8.79
CA LEU A 49 -4.99 20.54 8.71
C LEU A 49 -3.64 20.11 9.29
N HIS A 50 -3.69 19.16 10.23
CA HIS A 50 -2.53 18.63 10.94
C HIS A 50 -2.38 17.12 10.72
N ILE A 51 -1.12 16.65 10.64
CA ILE A 51 -0.73 15.26 10.70
C ILE A 51 0.26 15.03 11.85
N GLY A 52 -0.04 14.10 12.77
CA GLY A 52 0.83 13.83 13.92
C GLY A 52 1.08 15.07 14.79
N GLY A 53 0.08 15.97 14.91
CA GLY A 53 0.21 17.23 15.65
C GLY A 53 0.93 18.36 14.92
N ARG A 54 1.49 18.11 13.73
CA ARG A 54 2.16 19.14 12.92
C ARG A 54 1.26 19.68 11.83
N GLU A 55 1.22 20.99 11.67
CA GLU A 55 0.51 21.66 10.58
C GLU A 55 1.12 21.30 9.23
N LEU A 56 0.28 20.88 8.27
CA LEU A 56 0.75 20.43 6.95
C LEU A 56 1.33 21.56 6.10
N GLU A 57 0.88 22.80 6.29
CA GLU A 57 1.41 23.96 5.56
C GLU A 57 2.91 24.21 5.85
N ALA A 58 3.40 23.80 7.02
CA ALA A 58 4.82 23.91 7.36
C ALA A 58 5.72 23.09 6.40
N PHE A 59 5.23 21.92 5.93
CA PHE A 59 5.97 21.12 4.94
C PHE A 59 5.98 21.79 3.57
N VAL A 60 4.88 22.46 3.17
CA VAL A 60 4.84 23.22 1.92
C VAL A 60 5.81 24.40 1.98
N THR A 61 5.85 25.11 3.10
CA THR A 61 6.78 26.23 3.30
C THR A 61 8.24 25.78 3.22
N ALA A 62 8.56 24.60 3.73
CA ALA A 62 9.93 24.06 3.72
C ALA A 62 10.35 23.46 2.38
N ALA A 63 9.44 22.88 1.62
CA ALA A 63 9.76 22.02 0.47
C ALA A 63 9.04 22.39 -0.82
N GLY A 64 7.98 23.19 -0.77
CA GLY A 64 7.07 23.42 -1.90
C GLY A 64 6.10 22.27 -2.12
N THR A 65 5.47 22.28 -3.28
CA THR A 65 4.54 21.26 -3.77
C THR A 65 5.01 20.75 -5.14
N PRO A 66 4.68 19.52 -5.57
CA PRO A 66 3.99 18.47 -4.82
C PRO A 66 4.90 17.81 -3.75
N THR A 67 4.34 17.51 -2.59
CA THR A 67 5.12 16.91 -1.47
C THR A 67 4.31 15.81 -0.79
N PHE A 68 4.86 14.59 -0.75
CA PHE A 68 4.33 13.50 0.06
C PHE A 68 4.82 13.62 1.51
N VAL A 69 3.92 13.45 2.46
CA VAL A 69 4.23 13.35 3.89
C VAL A 69 3.68 12.04 4.41
N TYR A 70 4.55 11.19 4.95
CA TYR A 70 4.20 9.89 5.53
C TYR A 70 4.40 9.95 7.05
N ARG A 71 3.46 9.40 7.82
CA ARG A 71 3.58 9.30 9.26
C ARG A 71 4.09 7.93 9.71
N ALA A 72 5.30 7.89 10.27
CA ALA A 72 5.95 6.67 10.73
C ALA A 72 5.13 5.93 11.80
N ALA A 73 4.62 6.66 12.80
CA ALA A 73 3.79 6.08 13.86
C ALA A 73 2.53 5.38 13.31
N ARG A 74 1.86 5.97 12.29
CA ARG A 74 0.69 5.34 11.68
C ARG A 74 1.03 4.02 11.01
N VAL A 75 2.16 3.94 10.31
CA VAL A 75 2.66 2.69 9.70
C VAL A 75 2.92 1.63 10.78
N ARG A 76 3.60 2.01 11.87
CA ARG A 76 3.82 1.12 13.03
C ARG A 76 2.49 0.62 13.60
N ASP A 77 1.57 1.52 13.85
CA ASP A 77 0.29 1.22 14.50
C ASP A 77 -0.56 0.29 13.63
N ASN A 78 -0.57 0.49 12.30
CA ASN A 78 -1.24 -0.41 11.37
C ASN A 78 -0.62 -1.81 11.39
N LEU A 79 0.72 -1.90 11.37
CA LEU A 79 1.45 -3.17 11.48
C LEU A 79 1.14 -3.88 12.80
N MET A 80 1.19 -3.15 13.92
CA MET A 80 0.95 -3.73 15.24
C MET A 80 -0.51 -4.18 15.40
N ARG A 81 -1.48 -3.40 14.94
CA ARG A 81 -2.90 -3.80 14.97
C ARG A 81 -3.16 -5.10 14.21
N LEU A 82 -2.57 -5.24 13.01
CA LEU A 82 -2.67 -6.47 12.22
C LEU A 82 -2.09 -7.68 12.96
N ARG A 83 -0.90 -7.53 13.52
CA ARG A 83 -0.24 -8.58 14.29
C ARG A 83 -1.01 -8.96 15.56
N THR A 84 -1.42 -7.96 16.33
CA THR A 84 -2.18 -8.17 17.57
C THR A 84 -3.49 -8.93 17.32
N ALA A 85 -4.20 -8.63 16.21
CA ALA A 85 -5.41 -9.37 15.88
C ALA A 85 -5.13 -10.86 15.62
N LEU A 86 -4.07 -11.20 14.88
CA LEU A 86 -3.67 -12.59 14.67
C LEU A 86 -3.20 -13.27 15.95
N GLU A 87 -2.41 -12.56 16.76
CA GLU A 87 -1.90 -13.05 18.06
C GLU A 87 -3.04 -13.35 19.05
N ALA A 88 -4.07 -12.48 19.09
CA ALA A 88 -5.25 -12.65 19.96
C ALA A 88 -6.04 -13.93 19.62
N HIS A 89 -5.97 -14.40 18.38
CA HIS A 89 -6.60 -15.64 17.93
C HIS A 89 -5.63 -16.85 17.90
N GLY A 90 -4.43 -16.71 18.48
CA GLY A 90 -3.44 -17.79 18.57
C GLY A 90 -2.85 -18.21 17.22
N VAL A 91 -2.89 -17.33 16.20
CA VAL A 91 -2.37 -17.62 14.88
C VAL A 91 -0.86 -17.37 14.86
N GLU A 92 -0.08 -18.43 14.65
CA GLU A 92 1.35 -18.31 14.38
C GLU A 92 1.57 -17.68 13.00
N HIS A 93 2.26 -16.53 12.93
CA HIS A 93 2.30 -15.76 11.70
C HIS A 93 3.61 -15.02 11.46
N ASP A 94 3.87 -14.72 10.16
CA ASP A 94 4.86 -13.77 9.68
C ASP A 94 4.17 -12.70 8.83
N VAL A 95 4.68 -11.47 8.91
CA VAL A 95 4.24 -10.36 8.06
C VAL A 95 5.37 -9.97 7.11
N TYR A 96 5.09 -9.88 5.81
CA TYR A 96 5.99 -9.38 4.78
C TYR A 96 5.41 -8.13 4.16
N TYR A 97 6.04 -6.98 4.37
CA TYR A 97 5.57 -5.73 3.76
C TYR A 97 5.77 -5.76 2.25
N ALA A 98 4.69 -5.58 1.48
CA ALA A 98 4.76 -5.49 0.02
C ALA A 98 5.43 -4.17 -0.41
N ILE A 99 6.74 -4.23 -0.69
CA ILE A 99 7.59 -3.04 -0.90
C ILE A 99 7.18 -2.22 -2.13
N LYS A 100 6.51 -2.85 -3.11
CA LYS A 100 5.90 -2.18 -4.26
C LYS A 100 4.89 -1.09 -3.87
N ALA A 101 4.28 -1.18 -2.68
CA ALA A 101 3.33 -0.17 -2.20
C ALA A 101 4.03 1.16 -1.90
N ASN A 102 5.16 1.14 -1.21
CA ASN A 102 5.98 2.34 -0.99
C ASN A 102 7.43 1.94 -0.69
N ARG A 103 8.34 2.38 -1.54
CA ARG A 103 9.79 2.09 -1.43
C ARG A 103 10.62 3.29 -0.97
N TYR A 104 10.01 4.30 -0.37
CA TYR A 104 10.74 5.43 0.19
C TYR A 104 11.75 4.95 1.24
N ALA A 105 13.04 5.23 1.02
CA ALA A 105 14.12 4.63 1.79
C ALA A 105 14.00 4.82 3.31
N PRO A 106 13.66 6.02 3.83
CA PRO A 106 13.44 6.21 5.27
C PRO A 106 12.31 5.34 5.82
N LEU A 107 11.20 5.16 5.07
CA LEU A 107 10.08 4.32 5.48
C LEU A 107 10.47 2.84 5.56
N VAL A 108 11.16 2.32 4.54
CA VAL A 108 11.59 0.92 4.50
C VAL A 108 12.64 0.65 5.57
N THR A 109 13.55 1.60 5.81
CA THR A 109 14.51 1.54 6.92
C THR A 109 13.80 1.53 8.27
N TYR A 110 12.78 2.36 8.44
CA TYR A 110 11.97 2.37 9.67
C TYR A 110 11.30 1.01 9.92
N LEU A 111 10.71 0.40 8.91
CA LEU A 111 10.12 -0.95 9.01
C LEU A 111 11.15 -2.00 9.43
N LYS A 112 12.39 -1.93 8.86
CA LYS A 112 13.50 -2.80 9.29
C LYS A 112 13.87 -2.59 10.75
N LEU A 113 13.96 -1.36 11.20
CA LEU A 113 14.29 -1.02 12.60
C LEU A 113 13.20 -1.47 13.58
N LEU A 114 11.93 -1.49 13.19
CA LEU A 114 10.85 -2.05 13.99
C LEU A 114 11.04 -3.56 14.25
N GLY A 115 11.69 -4.29 13.33
CA GLY A 115 11.97 -5.72 13.46
C GLY A 115 10.73 -6.60 13.57
N ARG A 116 9.60 -6.16 13.00
CA ARG A 116 8.29 -6.82 13.13
C ARG A 116 7.69 -7.30 11.83
N CYS A 117 8.36 -7.07 10.70
CA CYS A 117 7.99 -7.60 9.39
C CYS A 117 9.22 -7.82 8.53
N GLY A 118 9.10 -8.75 7.58
CA GLY A 118 9.99 -8.89 6.43
C GLY A 118 9.49 -8.06 5.23
N ILE A 119 9.96 -8.43 4.04
CA ILE A 119 9.63 -7.77 2.76
C ILE A 119 9.01 -8.78 1.80
N ASP A 120 7.87 -8.44 1.18
CA ASP A 120 7.41 -9.06 -0.06
C ASP A 120 7.94 -8.27 -1.25
N SER A 121 8.67 -8.95 -2.13
CA SER A 121 9.27 -8.43 -3.35
C SER A 121 8.73 -9.15 -4.59
N CYS A 122 8.66 -8.47 -5.71
CA CYS A 122 8.19 -9.06 -6.98
C CYS A 122 9.19 -8.88 -8.13
N SER A 123 10.40 -8.39 -7.83
CA SER A 123 11.48 -8.23 -8.82
C SER A 123 12.87 -8.35 -8.18
N PRO A 124 13.89 -8.72 -8.98
CA PRO A 124 15.29 -8.69 -8.52
C PRO A 124 15.76 -7.35 -7.99
N ALA A 125 15.21 -6.25 -8.51
CA ALA A 125 15.55 -4.91 -8.05
C ALA A 125 15.04 -4.66 -6.64
N GLU A 126 13.79 -5.04 -6.35
CA GLU A 126 13.21 -4.93 -5.01
C GLU A 126 13.91 -5.84 -4.00
N LEU A 127 14.26 -7.08 -4.40
CA LEU A 127 15.04 -8.00 -3.57
C LEU A 127 16.38 -7.38 -3.19
N ARG A 128 17.16 -6.91 -4.18
CA ARG A 128 18.46 -6.25 -3.91
C ARG A 128 18.32 -5.01 -3.05
N TYR A 129 17.25 -4.23 -3.28
CA TYR A 129 16.98 -3.05 -2.48
C TYR A 129 16.66 -3.42 -1.02
N ALA A 130 15.84 -4.44 -0.77
CA ALA A 130 15.59 -4.93 0.58
C ALA A 130 16.89 -5.37 1.28
N ARG A 131 17.78 -6.09 0.57
CA ARG A 131 19.10 -6.49 1.07
C ARG A 131 19.98 -5.25 1.40
N GLN A 132 19.96 -4.22 0.56
CA GLN A 132 20.70 -2.98 0.81
C GLN A 132 20.21 -2.23 2.04
N VAL A 133 18.92 -2.28 2.35
CA VAL A 133 18.33 -1.73 3.58
C VAL A 133 18.70 -2.56 4.82
N GLY A 134 19.14 -3.81 4.63
CA GLY A 134 19.61 -4.68 5.71
C GLY A 134 18.64 -5.81 6.08
N PHE A 135 17.63 -6.10 5.28
CA PHE A 135 16.82 -7.32 5.46
C PHE A 135 17.65 -8.56 5.10
N GLU A 136 17.62 -9.57 5.93
CA GLU A 136 18.24 -10.86 5.64
C GLU A 136 17.42 -11.64 4.60
N GLU A 137 18.04 -12.59 3.91
CA GLU A 137 17.34 -13.37 2.87
C GLU A 137 16.12 -14.11 3.41
N ALA A 138 16.21 -14.63 4.63
CA ALA A 138 15.09 -15.30 5.30
C ALA A 138 13.93 -14.36 5.67
N GLU A 139 14.16 -13.04 5.64
CA GLU A 139 13.14 -12.02 5.87
C GLU A 139 12.48 -11.54 4.55
N ILE A 140 12.82 -12.17 3.40
CA ILE A 140 12.33 -11.74 2.09
C ILE A 140 11.50 -12.86 1.46
N SER A 141 10.25 -12.53 1.11
CA SER A 141 9.39 -13.30 0.21
C SER A 141 9.54 -12.75 -1.21
N TYR A 142 9.51 -13.63 -2.20
CA TYR A 142 9.55 -13.26 -3.62
C TYR A 142 8.41 -13.94 -4.38
N THR A 143 7.53 -13.10 -4.93
CA THR A 143 6.40 -13.56 -5.75
C THR A 143 6.39 -12.81 -7.08
N GLY A 144 7.15 -13.33 -8.08
CA GLY A 144 7.22 -12.75 -9.42
C GLY A 144 6.25 -13.41 -10.38
N THR A 145 5.74 -12.65 -11.33
CA THR A 145 4.95 -13.13 -12.48
C THR A 145 5.76 -12.97 -13.75
N SER A 146 5.68 -13.95 -14.68
CA SER A 146 6.45 -13.92 -15.93
C SER A 146 7.97 -13.83 -15.68
N VAL A 147 8.46 -14.69 -14.79
CA VAL A 147 9.85 -14.71 -14.31
C VAL A 147 10.82 -14.98 -15.47
N SER A 148 11.78 -14.08 -15.68
CA SER A 148 12.82 -14.16 -16.71
C SER A 148 14.02 -15.05 -16.29
N GLU A 149 14.96 -15.29 -17.19
CA GLU A 149 16.23 -15.95 -16.85
C GLU A 149 17.03 -15.12 -15.84
N SER A 150 17.09 -13.80 -16.02
CA SER A 150 17.80 -12.91 -15.09
C SER A 150 17.18 -12.89 -13.70
N ASP A 151 15.84 -13.09 -13.58
CA ASP A 151 15.18 -13.22 -12.29
C ASP A 151 15.61 -14.54 -11.62
N LEU A 152 15.62 -15.64 -12.37
CA LEU A 152 16.04 -16.94 -11.87
C LEU A 152 17.50 -16.94 -11.43
N ASP A 153 18.40 -16.31 -12.21
CA ASP A 153 19.80 -16.13 -11.84
C ASP A 153 19.95 -15.34 -10.54
N CYS A 154 19.13 -14.31 -10.33
CA CYS A 154 19.10 -13.57 -9.08
C CYS A 154 18.66 -14.48 -7.92
N LEU A 155 17.57 -15.22 -8.11
CA LEU A 155 17.04 -16.12 -7.08
C LEU A 155 17.99 -17.28 -6.76
N GLN A 156 18.76 -17.76 -7.72
CA GLN A 156 19.81 -18.76 -7.49
C GLN A 156 20.92 -18.25 -6.56
N ARG A 157 21.30 -16.96 -6.72
CA ARG A 157 22.31 -16.30 -5.86
C ARG A 157 21.83 -15.97 -4.46
N HIS A 158 20.51 -16.05 -4.21
CA HIS A 158 19.89 -15.76 -2.93
C HIS A 158 19.11 -16.97 -2.40
N PRO A 159 19.80 -18.04 -1.94
CA PRO A 159 19.16 -19.30 -1.58
C PRO A 159 18.25 -19.25 -0.35
N GLY A 160 18.43 -18.26 0.52
CA GLY A 160 17.61 -18.06 1.72
C GLY A 160 16.27 -17.34 1.48
N VAL A 161 16.05 -16.76 0.29
CA VAL A 161 14.80 -16.07 -0.05
C VAL A 161 13.65 -17.06 -0.23
N HIS A 162 12.50 -16.76 0.35
CA HIS A 162 11.26 -17.52 0.15
C HIS A 162 10.69 -17.24 -1.25
N ILE A 163 10.46 -18.26 -2.06
CA ILE A 163 9.96 -18.09 -3.43
C ILE A 163 8.58 -18.71 -3.57
N ASN A 164 7.61 -17.92 -4.06
CA ASN A 164 6.29 -18.41 -4.47
C ASN A 164 6.22 -18.47 -5.99
N CYS A 165 6.16 -19.68 -6.55
CA CYS A 165 6.05 -19.91 -8.00
C CYS A 165 4.60 -19.77 -8.45
N ASP A 166 4.35 -18.95 -9.46
CA ASP A 166 3.00 -18.72 -9.99
C ASP A 166 2.72 -19.46 -11.31
N SER A 167 3.66 -20.29 -11.77
CA SER A 167 3.51 -21.06 -13.01
C SER A 167 4.31 -22.34 -13.01
N LEU A 168 3.83 -23.34 -13.74
CA LEU A 168 4.56 -24.63 -13.98
C LEU A 168 5.90 -24.38 -14.67
N SER A 169 5.97 -23.37 -15.53
CA SER A 169 7.20 -22.99 -16.22
C SER A 169 8.27 -22.53 -15.22
N THR A 170 7.89 -21.64 -14.29
CA THR A 170 8.81 -21.16 -13.23
C THR A 170 9.30 -22.33 -12.37
N ILE A 171 8.40 -23.24 -11.97
CA ILE A 171 8.76 -24.44 -11.18
C ILE A 171 9.82 -25.28 -11.92
N ARG A 172 9.57 -25.63 -13.21
CA ARG A 172 10.52 -26.42 -14.01
C ARG A 172 11.87 -25.76 -14.17
N ARG A 173 11.88 -24.46 -14.46
CA ARG A 173 13.11 -23.70 -14.69
C ARG A 173 13.92 -23.52 -13.41
N LEU A 174 13.25 -23.20 -12.31
CA LEU A 174 13.88 -23.05 -10.99
C LEU A 174 14.47 -24.38 -10.51
N GLY A 175 13.77 -25.51 -10.70
CA GLY A 175 14.27 -26.82 -10.30
C GLY A 175 15.54 -27.25 -11.03
N LYS A 176 15.70 -26.87 -12.32
CA LYS A 176 16.95 -27.10 -13.06
C LYS A 176 18.14 -26.33 -12.46
N LEU A 177 17.90 -25.13 -11.94
CA LEU A 177 18.96 -24.27 -11.40
C LEU A 177 19.24 -24.52 -9.92
N CYS A 178 18.19 -24.86 -9.14
CA CYS A 178 18.26 -24.96 -7.70
C CYS A 178 17.59 -26.24 -7.19
N PRO A 179 18.08 -27.45 -7.53
CA PRO A 179 17.51 -28.70 -7.03
C PRO A 179 17.59 -28.73 -5.49
N GLY A 180 16.57 -29.29 -4.85
CA GLY A 180 16.45 -29.36 -3.40
C GLY A 180 15.89 -28.09 -2.73
N ARG A 181 15.65 -27.01 -3.48
CA ARG A 181 15.13 -25.75 -2.92
C ARG A 181 13.69 -25.91 -2.40
N ARG A 182 13.40 -25.23 -1.31
CA ARG A 182 12.05 -25.07 -0.78
C ARG A 182 11.34 -23.97 -1.54
N ILE A 183 10.08 -24.18 -1.90
CA ILE A 183 9.26 -23.22 -2.64
C ILE A 183 7.83 -23.16 -2.09
N GLY A 184 7.15 -22.07 -2.39
CA GLY A 184 5.70 -21.96 -2.37
C GLY A 184 5.11 -22.13 -3.78
N ILE A 185 3.86 -22.55 -3.84
CA ILE A 185 3.05 -22.52 -5.06
C ILE A 185 1.95 -21.49 -4.87
N ARG A 186 1.91 -20.50 -5.77
CA ARG A 186 0.81 -19.55 -5.82
C ARG A 186 -0.35 -20.15 -6.61
N VAL A 187 -1.46 -20.39 -5.92
CA VAL A 187 -2.71 -20.83 -6.56
C VAL A 187 -3.63 -19.66 -6.85
N ASN A 188 -4.40 -19.77 -7.93
CA ASN A 188 -5.53 -18.89 -8.18
C ASN A 188 -6.75 -19.46 -7.45
N PRO A 189 -7.35 -18.76 -6.47
CA PRO A 189 -8.50 -19.28 -5.72
C PRO A 189 -9.82 -19.23 -6.50
N GLU A 190 -9.83 -18.61 -7.69
CA GLU A 190 -11.01 -18.45 -8.57
C GLU A 190 -12.16 -17.64 -7.92
N LEU A 191 -11.85 -16.95 -6.85
CA LEU A 191 -12.69 -15.96 -6.18
C LEU A 191 -11.82 -14.76 -5.84
N GLY A 192 -12.38 -13.55 -5.98
CA GLY A 192 -11.64 -12.33 -5.72
C GLY A 192 -12.49 -11.20 -5.17
N ALA A 193 -11.82 -10.29 -4.45
CA ALA A 193 -12.40 -9.07 -3.95
C ALA A 193 -11.35 -7.95 -3.97
N GLY A 194 -11.79 -6.70 -4.13
CA GLY A 194 -10.93 -5.52 -4.15
C GLY A 194 -11.77 -4.27 -4.07
N TYR A 195 -11.16 -3.09 -4.14
CA TYR A 195 -11.90 -1.83 -4.19
C TYR A 195 -12.92 -1.80 -5.35
N ASN A 196 -12.57 -2.46 -6.47
CA ASN A 196 -13.45 -2.62 -7.62
C ASN A 196 -13.02 -3.84 -8.46
N GLU A 197 -13.71 -4.08 -9.58
CA GLU A 197 -13.46 -5.22 -10.48
C GLU A 197 -12.01 -5.28 -11.02
N MET A 198 -11.40 -4.14 -11.31
CA MET A 198 -10.03 -4.08 -11.86
C MET A 198 -8.97 -4.52 -10.84
N LEU A 199 -9.29 -4.45 -9.55
CA LEU A 199 -8.41 -4.81 -8.45
C LEU A 199 -8.70 -6.21 -7.89
N ARG A 200 -9.56 -7.00 -8.56
CA ARG A 200 -9.73 -8.44 -8.32
C ARG A 200 -8.67 -9.22 -9.10
N TYR A 201 -7.89 -10.03 -8.40
CA TYR A 201 -6.80 -10.83 -9.00
C TYR A 201 -7.17 -12.29 -9.22
N ALA A 202 -8.38 -12.67 -8.84
CA ALA A 202 -9.01 -13.95 -9.08
C ALA A 202 -10.51 -13.74 -9.24
N GLY A 203 -11.22 -14.66 -9.88
CA GLY A 203 -12.65 -14.59 -10.13
C GLY A 203 -13.06 -15.40 -11.36
N GLU A 204 -14.26 -15.16 -11.89
CA GLU A 204 -14.77 -15.82 -13.09
C GLU A 204 -13.94 -15.48 -14.34
N LYS A 205 -13.46 -14.25 -14.44
CA LYS A 205 -12.58 -13.84 -15.53
C LYS A 205 -11.18 -14.38 -15.30
N ALA A 206 -10.62 -15.01 -16.32
CA ALA A 206 -9.24 -15.50 -16.28
C ALA A 206 -8.25 -14.36 -16.01
N THR A 207 -7.34 -14.57 -15.08
CA THR A 207 -6.25 -13.65 -14.74
C THR A 207 -4.90 -14.29 -15.01
N LYS A 208 -3.85 -13.47 -15.12
CA LYS A 208 -2.49 -13.98 -15.35
C LYS A 208 -1.83 -14.56 -14.09
N PHE A 209 -2.51 -14.52 -12.94
CA PHE A 209 -1.92 -14.81 -11.63
C PHE A 209 -2.23 -16.22 -11.15
N GLY A 210 -1.19 -16.90 -10.70
CA GLY A 210 -1.27 -18.17 -10.00
C GLY A 210 -1.62 -19.36 -10.87
N ILE A 211 -1.36 -20.55 -10.36
CA ILE A 211 -1.75 -21.83 -10.96
C ILE A 211 -3.20 -22.10 -10.53
N TYR A 212 -4.08 -22.38 -11.48
CA TYR A 212 -5.48 -22.70 -11.21
C TYR A 212 -5.60 -24.02 -10.44
N ARG A 213 -6.63 -24.14 -9.61
CA ARG A 213 -6.76 -25.25 -8.65
C ARG A 213 -6.82 -26.62 -9.31
N ASP A 214 -7.44 -26.73 -10.47
CA ASP A 214 -7.53 -27.96 -11.27
C ASP A 214 -6.14 -28.47 -11.74
N ARG A 215 -5.14 -27.57 -11.76
CA ARG A 215 -3.75 -27.89 -12.11
C ARG A 215 -2.81 -27.96 -10.90
N PHE A 216 -3.33 -27.91 -9.70
CA PHE A 216 -2.48 -27.90 -8.49
C PHE A 216 -1.70 -29.21 -8.33
N GLU A 217 -2.34 -30.36 -8.55
CA GLU A 217 -1.67 -31.67 -8.52
C GLU A 217 -0.56 -31.79 -9.58
N GLU A 218 -0.79 -31.21 -10.76
CA GLU A 218 0.26 -31.12 -11.79
C GLU A 218 1.43 -30.25 -11.32
N ALA A 219 1.17 -29.18 -10.57
CA ALA A 219 2.22 -28.32 -10.03
C ALA A 219 3.04 -29.04 -8.96
N ILE A 220 2.41 -29.78 -8.06
CA ILE A 220 3.06 -30.62 -7.06
C ILE A 220 3.93 -31.69 -7.72
N ALA A 221 3.38 -32.42 -8.72
CA ALA A 221 4.12 -33.42 -9.47
C ALA A 221 5.32 -32.81 -10.23
N THR A 222 5.11 -31.64 -10.83
CA THR A 222 6.17 -30.87 -11.52
C THR A 222 7.30 -30.48 -10.58
N ALA A 223 6.95 -29.95 -9.39
CA ALA A 223 7.92 -29.55 -8.38
C ALA A 223 8.75 -30.76 -7.90
N ARG A 224 8.08 -31.88 -7.62
CA ARG A 224 8.72 -33.12 -7.20
C ARG A 224 9.67 -33.68 -8.30
N ALA A 225 9.22 -33.73 -9.56
CA ALA A 225 10.03 -34.13 -10.68
C ALA A 225 11.24 -33.24 -10.95
N ALA A 226 11.11 -31.94 -10.62
CA ALA A 226 12.19 -30.95 -10.70
C ALA A 226 13.10 -30.94 -9.46
N GLY A 227 12.87 -31.84 -8.48
CA GLY A 227 13.67 -31.95 -7.25
C GLY A 227 13.43 -30.84 -6.24
N LEU A 228 12.31 -30.11 -6.35
CA LEU A 228 11.93 -29.02 -5.41
C LEU A 228 11.05 -29.55 -4.28
N ARG A 229 11.05 -28.86 -3.16
CA ARG A 229 10.19 -29.16 -1.99
C ARG A 229 9.15 -28.08 -1.82
N VAL A 230 7.87 -28.42 -1.90
CA VAL A 230 6.77 -27.49 -1.69
C VAL A 230 6.43 -27.45 -0.20
N GLU A 231 6.62 -26.29 0.42
CA GLU A 231 6.36 -26.08 1.86
C GLU A 231 5.34 -24.96 2.12
N VAL A 232 5.05 -24.13 1.10
CA VAL A 232 4.12 -22.99 1.20
C VAL A 232 3.01 -23.11 0.16
N LEU A 233 1.79 -22.95 0.59
CA LEU A 233 0.65 -22.68 -0.31
C LEU A 233 0.38 -21.16 -0.24
N HIS A 234 0.43 -20.48 -1.38
CA HIS A 234 0.24 -19.04 -1.48
C HIS A 234 -0.97 -18.71 -2.33
N PHE A 235 -1.69 -17.67 -1.96
CA PHE A 235 -2.68 -17.01 -2.82
C PHE A 235 -2.73 -15.51 -2.58
N HIS A 236 -3.27 -14.80 -3.57
CA HIS A 236 -3.59 -13.38 -3.43
C HIS A 236 -4.81 -13.09 -4.31
N PHE A 237 -5.94 -12.73 -3.69
CA PHE A 237 -7.24 -12.71 -4.37
C PHE A 237 -7.72 -11.30 -4.76
N GLY A 238 -7.01 -10.24 -4.35
CA GLY A 238 -7.30 -8.88 -4.77
C GLY A 238 -6.67 -7.80 -3.92
N SER A 239 -6.93 -6.55 -4.26
CA SER A 239 -6.35 -5.38 -3.61
C SER A 239 -7.42 -4.40 -3.14
N GLY A 240 -7.35 -3.99 -1.88
CA GLY A 240 -8.28 -3.04 -1.28
C GLY A 240 -9.60 -3.67 -0.83
N TYR A 241 -9.63 -4.96 -0.49
CA TYR A 241 -10.85 -5.53 0.08
C TYR A 241 -11.14 -4.98 1.48
N LEU A 242 -12.41 -4.72 1.76
CA LEU A 242 -12.91 -4.13 2.99
C LEU A 242 -13.79 -5.12 3.77
N GLY A 243 -14.42 -4.65 4.85
CA GLY A 243 -15.24 -5.47 5.74
C GLY A 243 -16.38 -6.22 5.04
N SER A 244 -16.94 -5.66 3.96
CA SER A 244 -17.95 -6.29 3.12
C SER A 244 -17.47 -7.55 2.36
N ALA A 245 -16.14 -7.71 2.20
CA ALA A 245 -15.55 -8.84 1.48
C ALA A 245 -15.03 -9.97 2.39
N LEU A 246 -15.25 -9.91 3.71
CA LEU A 246 -14.78 -10.95 4.63
C LEU A 246 -15.40 -12.31 4.38
N ASP A 247 -16.65 -12.35 3.88
CA ASP A 247 -17.31 -13.61 3.51
C ASP A 247 -16.67 -14.23 2.24
N VAL A 248 -16.14 -13.40 1.33
CA VAL A 248 -15.36 -13.87 0.18
C VAL A 248 -14.04 -14.47 0.66
N LEU A 249 -13.35 -13.81 1.60
CA LEU A 249 -12.12 -14.35 2.21
C LEU A 249 -12.37 -15.72 2.84
N ASP A 250 -13.46 -15.87 3.59
CA ASP A 250 -13.84 -17.13 4.21
C ASP A 250 -14.00 -18.25 3.17
N GLN A 251 -14.71 -17.99 2.08
CA GLN A 251 -14.88 -18.95 0.97
C GLN A 251 -13.54 -19.26 0.27
N VAL A 252 -12.68 -18.27 0.09
CA VAL A 252 -11.33 -18.48 -0.49
C VAL A 252 -10.51 -19.39 0.41
N LEU A 253 -10.51 -19.14 1.72
CA LEU A 253 -9.77 -19.95 2.69
C LEU A 253 -10.29 -21.39 2.77
N GLU A 254 -11.59 -21.60 2.63
CA GLU A 254 -12.16 -22.96 2.55
C GLU A 254 -11.67 -23.68 1.29
N ARG A 255 -11.78 -23.03 0.12
CA ARG A 255 -11.34 -23.62 -1.17
C ARG A 255 -9.85 -23.94 -1.23
N VAL A 256 -9.00 -23.00 -0.75
CA VAL A 256 -7.55 -23.15 -0.75
C VAL A 256 -7.13 -24.12 0.36
N GLY A 257 -7.80 -24.06 1.51
CA GLY A 257 -7.54 -24.94 2.64
C GLY A 257 -7.76 -26.43 2.31
N ALA A 258 -8.71 -26.74 1.44
CA ALA A 258 -8.92 -28.12 0.97
C ALA A 258 -7.67 -28.72 0.28
N LEU A 259 -6.84 -27.90 -0.35
CA LEU A 259 -5.56 -28.35 -0.94
C LEU A 259 -4.53 -28.73 0.12
N LEU A 260 -4.54 -28.05 1.27
CA LEU A 260 -3.67 -28.40 2.42
C LEU A 260 -4.05 -29.73 3.04
N ASP A 261 -5.34 -30.10 3.02
CA ASP A 261 -5.83 -31.34 3.62
C ASP A 261 -5.27 -32.57 2.89
N THR A 262 -4.88 -32.45 1.61
CA THR A 262 -4.29 -33.51 0.77
C THR A 262 -2.75 -33.46 0.72
N HIS A 263 -2.14 -32.37 1.21
CA HIS A 263 -0.69 -32.13 1.16
C HIS A 263 -0.11 -31.76 2.54
N PRO A 264 0.02 -32.72 3.46
CA PRO A 264 0.48 -32.47 4.83
C PRO A 264 1.95 -32.01 4.92
N GLU A 265 2.72 -32.14 3.83
CA GLU A 265 4.07 -31.57 3.71
C GLU A 265 4.09 -30.05 3.64
N ILE A 266 2.97 -29.40 3.25
CA ILE A 266 2.83 -27.96 3.21
C ILE A 266 2.51 -27.46 4.64
N ARG A 267 3.41 -26.67 5.20
CA ARG A 267 3.36 -26.21 6.60
C ARG A 267 3.02 -24.73 6.76
N THR A 268 2.93 -24.01 5.65
CA THR A 268 2.67 -22.58 5.65
C THR A 268 1.58 -22.23 4.64
N LEU A 269 0.63 -21.41 5.08
CA LEU A 269 -0.37 -20.78 4.21
C LEU A 269 -0.06 -19.29 4.11
N ASN A 270 0.38 -18.84 2.94
CA ASN A 270 0.53 -17.43 2.64
C ASN A 270 -0.78 -16.91 2.00
N ILE A 271 -1.47 -16.05 2.72
CA ILE A 271 -2.77 -15.50 2.29
C ILE A 271 -2.65 -14.21 1.49
N GLY A 272 -1.40 -13.82 1.13
CA GLY A 272 -1.11 -12.59 0.41
C GLY A 272 -1.44 -11.34 1.21
N GLY A 273 -1.65 -10.25 0.49
CA GLY A 273 -2.08 -8.97 1.04
C GLY A 273 -3.52 -8.65 0.66
N GLY A 274 -3.75 -7.37 0.36
CA GLY A 274 -5.00 -6.88 -0.20
C GLY A 274 -5.96 -6.24 0.78
N LEU A 275 -5.69 -6.27 2.10
CA LEU A 275 -6.44 -5.48 3.07
C LEU A 275 -6.44 -4.01 2.64
N GLY A 276 -7.64 -3.42 2.59
CA GLY A 276 -7.85 -2.03 2.19
C GLY A 276 -8.06 -1.07 3.37
N VAL A 277 -8.15 0.20 3.03
CA VAL A 277 -8.59 1.28 3.91
C VAL A 277 -9.80 1.97 3.29
N ARG A 278 -10.64 2.62 4.10
CA ARG A 278 -11.81 3.35 3.59
C ARG A 278 -11.38 4.47 2.65
N LEU A 279 -12.03 4.56 1.50
CA LEU A 279 -11.85 5.62 0.50
C LEU A 279 -13.07 6.55 0.42
N ALA A 280 -14.22 6.11 0.93
CA ALA A 280 -15.46 6.86 0.99
C ALA A 280 -16.15 6.70 2.35
N GLU A 281 -17.07 7.59 2.66
CA GLU A 281 -17.84 7.56 3.91
C GLU A 281 -18.68 6.29 4.05
N ALA A 282 -19.23 5.83 2.94
CA ALA A 282 -20.06 4.63 2.88
C ALA A 282 -19.28 3.32 3.02
N ASP A 283 -17.94 3.35 2.92
CA ASP A 283 -17.12 2.16 3.02
C ASP A 283 -17.17 1.55 4.42
N VAL A 284 -17.34 0.23 4.49
CA VAL A 284 -17.25 -0.53 5.73
C VAL A 284 -15.78 -0.87 5.99
N ALA A 285 -15.19 -0.26 7.03
CA ALA A 285 -13.82 -0.54 7.43
C ALA A 285 -13.58 -2.04 7.66
N ILE A 286 -12.34 -2.49 7.48
CA ILE A 286 -11.96 -3.85 7.83
C ILE A 286 -12.07 -4.06 9.35
N ASP A 287 -12.83 -5.06 9.75
CA ASP A 287 -12.85 -5.58 11.12
C ASP A 287 -11.73 -6.61 11.25
N LEU A 288 -10.62 -6.22 11.87
CA LEU A 288 -9.45 -7.08 12.03
C LEU A 288 -9.70 -8.27 12.95
N GLU A 289 -10.57 -8.13 13.96
CA GLU A 289 -10.93 -9.23 14.86
C GLU A 289 -11.69 -10.31 14.09
N ARG A 290 -12.70 -9.91 13.33
CA ARG A 290 -13.44 -10.83 12.45
C ARG A 290 -12.53 -11.45 11.39
N TRP A 291 -11.65 -10.64 10.77
CA TRP A 291 -10.68 -11.10 9.79
C TRP A 291 -9.75 -12.17 10.39
N ALA A 292 -9.17 -11.90 11.56
CA ALA A 292 -8.26 -12.83 12.24
C ALA A 292 -8.98 -14.10 12.72
N ALA A 293 -10.23 -13.97 13.19
CA ALA A 293 -11.06 -15.13 13.58
C ALA A 293 -11.36 -16.04 12.38
N ILE A 294 -11.64 -15.46 11.20
CA ILE A 294 -11.81 -16.23 9.96
C ILE A 294 -10.52 -16.98 9.62
N VAL A 295 -9.37 -16.29 9.60
CA VAL A 295 -8.06 -16.93 9.33
C VAL A 295 -7.80 -18.07 10.33
N ALA A 296 -7.94 -17.79 11.64
CA ALA A 296 -7.69 -18.75 12.70
C ALA A 296 -8.52 -20.02 12.53
N ARG A 297 -9.81 -19.92 12.23
CA ARG A 297 -10.71 -21.06 12.03
C ARG A 297 -10.21 -22.02 10.93
N HIS A 298 -9.64 -21.49 9.86
CA HIS A 298 -9.14 -22.30 8.75
C HIS A 298 -7.76 -22.92 8.99
N VAL A 299 -6.91 -22.27 9.78
CA VAL A 299 -5.53 -22.72 9.98
C VAL A 299 -5.34 -23.56 11.25
N ALA A 300 -6.10 -23.31 12.31
CA ALA A 300 -5.94 -24.00 13.60
C ALA A 300 -6.09 -25.53 13.47
N ARG A 301 -7.10 -26.00 12.73
CA ARG A 301 -7.35 -27.43 12.49
C ARG A 301 -6.23 -28.12 11.69
N ARG A 302 -5.44 -27.34 10.93
CA ARG A 302 -4.40 -27.83 10.03
C ARG A 302 -3.00 -27.71 10.61
N GLY A 303 -2.82 -26.95 11.68
CA GLY A 303 -1.52 -26.72 12.31
C GLY A 303 -0.51 -26.05 11.37
N VAL A 304 -0.98 -25.18 10.47
CA VAL A 304 -0.12 -24.45 9.54
C VAL A 304 0.15 -23.03 10.01
N ARG A 305 1.36 -22.56 9.76
CA ARG A 305 1.76 -21.16 9.95
C ARG A 305 1.12 -20.26 8.91
N VAL A 306 0.80 -19.02 9.25
CA VAL A 306 0.26 -18.02 8.33
C VAL A 306 1.34 -17.04 7.90
N GLN A 307 1.35 -16.67 6.62
CA GLN A 307 2.08 -15.52 6.12
C GLN A 307 1.10 -14.51 5.52
N VAL A 308 1.35 -13.22 5.73
CA VAL A 308 0.54 -12.12 5.19
C VAL A 308 1.45 -11.09 4.52
N GLU A 309 0.99 -10.53 3.39
CA GLU A 309 1.76 -9.61 2.55
C GLU A 309 1.07 -8.24 2.41
N PRO A 310 0.79 -7.51 3.52
CA PRO A 310 0.09 -6.24 3.46
C PRO A 310 0.95 -5.17 2.77
N GLY A 311 0.35 -4.45 1.81
CA GLY A 311 0.90 -3.24 1.21
C GLY A 311 0.07 -2.03 1.62
N ASP A 312 -1.04 -1.81 0.94
CA ASP A 312 -1.96 -0.68 1.16
C ASP A 312 -2.33 -0.48 2.63
N TYR A 313 -2.74 -1.53 3.30
CA TYR A 313 -3.18 -1.45 4.70
C TYR A 313 -2.14 -0.81 5.63
N LEU A 314 -0.85 -1.07 5.40
CA LEU A 314 0.21 -0.53 6.27
C LEU A 314 0.48 0.95 5.99
N VAL A 315 0.43 1.37 4.74
CA VAL A 315 1.00 2.67 4.36
C VAL A 315 0.00 3.65 3.75
N LYS A 316 -1.13 3.19 3.18
CA LYS A 316 -2.03 4.04 2.39
C LYS A 316 -2.56 5.21 3.20
N ASP A 317 -3.15 4.96 4.35
CA ASP A 317 -3.70 6.00 5.22
C ASP A 317 -2.65 6.72 6.08
N ALA A 318 -1.40 6.27 6.02
CA ALA A 318 -0.28 6.95 6.66
C ALA A 318 0.29 8.12 5.84
N GLY A 319 -0.15 8.29 4.59
CA GLY A 319 0.41 9.30 3.69
C GLY A 319 -0.61 10.30 3.15
N VAL A 320 -0.14 11.53 2.98
CA VAL A 320 -0.85 12.62 2.29
C VAL A 320 0.04 13.21 1.20
N LEU A 321 -0.56 13.72 0.12
CA LEU A 321 0.12 14.47 -0.93
C LEU A 321 -0.35 15.94 -0.88
N LEU A 322 0.58 16.84 -0.62
CA LEU A 322 0.35 18.27 -0.58
C LEU A 322 0.52 18.86 -1.96
N VAL A 323 -0.47 19.60 -2.42
CA VAL A 323 -0.53 20.17 -3.77
C VAL A 323 -1.01 21.61 -3.72
N ARG A 324 -0.71 22.35 -4.78
CA ARG A 324 -1.14 23.74 -4.97
C ARG A 324 -2.14 23.85 -6.12
N VAL A 325 -3.17 24.64 -5.93
CA VAL A 325 -4.10 25.02 -6.99
C VAL A 325 -3.38 25.97 -7.97
N ASN A 326 -3.33 25.57 -9.23
CA ASN A 326 -2.75 26.36 -10.32
C ASN A 326 -3.79 27.18 -11.08
N THR A 327 -4.99 26.60 -11.28
CA THR A 327 -6.07 27.22 -12.07
C THR A 327 -7.43 26.86 -11.48
N VAL A 328 -8.38 27.78 -11.58
CA VAL A 328 -9.81 27.53 -11.29
C VAL A 328 -10.61 28.02 -12.49
N GLU A 329 -11.27 27.12 -13.22
CA GLU A 329 -11.92 27.40 -14.48
C GLU A 329 -13.28 26.72 -14.62
N ASP A 330 -14.28 27.47 -15.03
CA ASP A 330 -15.57 26.93 -15.43
C ASP A 330 -15.53 26.49 -16.91
N LYS A 331 -15.71 25.21 -17.18
CA LYS A 331 -15.78 24.64 -18.53
C LYS A 331 -17.10 23.90 -18.69
N ALA A 332 -17.96 24.42 -19.55
CA ALA A 332 -19.34 23.94 -19.70
C ALA A 332 -20.10 23.99 -18.36
N ARG A 333 -20.37 22.83 -17.76
CA ARG A 333 -21.11 22.73 -16.50
C ARG A 333 -20.24 22.27 -15.33
N THR A 334 -18.94 22.16 -15.54
CA THR A 334 -17.99 21.64 -14.56
C THR A 334 -17.00 22.72 -14.17
N ARG A 335 -16.84 22.95 -12.88
CA ARG A 335 -15.74 23.74 -12.34
C ARG A 335 -14.54 22.86 -12.14
N PHE A 336 -13.48 23.11 -12.91
CA PHE A 336 -12.20 22.44 -12.79
C PHE A 336 -11.26 23.21 -11.89
N VAL A 337 -10.63 22.49 -10.97
CA VAL A 337 -9.55 22.98 -10.13
C VAL A 337 -8.29 22.23 -10.53
N GLY A 338 -7.41 22.89 -11.28
CA GLY A 338 -6.14 22.33 -11.75
C GLY A 338 -5.08 22.44 -10.67
N ILE A 339 -4.37 21.33 -10.40
CA ILE A 339 -3.32 21.27 -9.37
C ILE A 339 -1.95 20.94 -9.98
N ASP A 340 -0.88 21.13 -9.22
CA ASP A 340 0.51 20.89 -9.63
C ASP A 340 0.96 19.42 -9.53
N ALA A 341 0.04 18.50 -9.37
CA ALA A 341 0.24 17.05 -9.39
C ALA A 341 -0.67 16.41 -10.44
N GLY A 342 -0.34 15.23 -10.95
CA GLY A 342 -1.18 14.50 -11.88
C GLY A 342 -1.00 12.99 -11.79
N LEU A 343 -1.64 12.26 -12.71
CA LEU A 343 -1.64 10.80 -12.78
C LEU A 343 -0.21 10.21 -12.85
N ASN A 344 0.76 10.99 -13.26
CA ASN A 344 2.15 10.57 -13.35
C ASN A 344 2.81 10.33 -11.98
N ILE A 345 2.30 10.95 -10.92
CA ILE A 345 2.79 10.77 -9.54
C ILE A 345 1.72 10.17 -8.61
N GLN A 346 0.45 10.16 -9.04
CA GLN A 346 -0.66 9.51 -8.35
C GLN A 346 -1.69 8.98 -9.34
N ASN A 347 -1.50 7.74 -9.74
CA ASN A 347 -2.21 7.14 -10.88
C ASN A 347 -3.49 6.35 -10.52
N LEU A 348 -3.79 6.17 -9.23
CA LEU A 348 -4.86 5.27 -8.79
C LEU A 348 -6.24 5.71 -9.26
N ALA A 349 -6.54 7.02 -9.25
CA ALA A 349 -7.81 7.53 -9.76
C ALA A 349 -7.96 7.26 -11.25
N ALA A 350 -6.95 7.64 -12.05
CA ALA A 350 -7.00 7.53 -13.51
C ALA A 350 -7.06 6.07 -14.00
N TYR A 351 -6.26 5.17 -13.42
CA TYR A 351 -6.14 3.79 -13.93
C TYR A 351 -7.05 2.78 -13.23
N TYR A 352 -7.41 3.03 -11.97
CA TYR A 352 -8.20 2.08 -11.18
C TYR A 352 -9.50 2.67 -10.65
N HIS A 353 -9.87 3.89 -11.06
CA HIS A 353 -11.08 4.59 -10.62
C HIS A 353 -11.27 4.57 -9.09
N THR A 354 -10.17 4.72 -8.36
CA THR A 354 -10.18 4.83 -6.90
C THR A 354 -10.10 6.31 -6.54
N PRO A 355 -11.17 6.90 -5.99
CA PRO A 355 -11.20 8.34 -5.71
C PRO A 355 -10.24 8.71 -4.58
N PHE A 356 -9.77 9.97 -4.60
CA PHE A 356 -9.04 10.55 -3.48
C PHE A 356 -9.96 11.41 -2.62
N ILE A 357 -9.69 11.40 -1.32
CA ILE A 357 -10.25 12.38 -0.39
C ILE A 357 -9.42 13.64 -0.55
N VAL A 358 -10.08 14.76 -0.88
CA VAL A 358 -9.43 16.07 -1.04
C VAL A 358 -9.78 16.94 0.15
N ALA A 359 -8.77 17.49 0.81
CA ALA A 359 -8.92 18.34 1.98
C ALA A 359 -8.13 19.64 1.80
N PRO A 360 -8.77 20.84 1.87
CA PRO A 360 -8.05 22.10 1.94
C PRO A 360 -7.14 22.14 3.16
N LEU A 361 -5.92 22.69 3.05
CA LEU A 361 -5.05 22.83 4.22
C LEU A 361 -5.59 23.84 5.25
N CYS A 362 -6.39 24.80 4.78
CA CYS A 362 -7.11 25.73 5.62
C CYS A 362 -8.63 25.56 5.39
N ARG A 363 -9.38 25.31 6.47
CA ARG A 363 -10.84 25.19 6.46
C ARG A 363 -11.46 26.36 7.23
N VAL A 364 -12.30 27.13 6.55
CA VAL A 364 -13.14 28.12 7.20
C VAL A 364 -14.47 27.44 7.54
N ALA A 365 -14.83 27.41 8.81
CA ALA A 365 -16.13 26.89 9.25
C ALA A 365 -17.26 27.68 8.57
N ALA A 366 -18.31 26.97 8.12
CA ALA A 366 -19.48 27.54 7.45
C ALA A 366 -19.25 28.23 6.08
N ALA A 367 -18.10 28.00 5.42
CA ALA A 367 -17.96 28.38 4.03
C ALA A 367 -18.93 27.58 3.14
N PRO A 368 -19.61 28.21 2.16
CA PRO A 368 -20.45 27.47 1.21
C PRO A 368 -19.62 26.47 0.42
N LEU A 369 -20.16 25.27 0.19
CA LEU A 369 -19.51 24.24 -0.60
C LEU A 369 -19.88 24.41 -2.07
N GLU A 370 -18.91 24.21 -2.94
CA GLU A 370 -19.05 24.14 -4.38
C GLU A 370 -18.67 22.76 -4.89
N ARG A 371 -19.33 22.29 -5.94
CA ARG A 371 -19.01 21.03 -6.58
C ARG A 371 -17.94 21.24 -7.63
N VAL A 372 -16.79 20.58 -7.46
CA VAL A 372 -15.61 20.76 -8.32
C VAL A 372 -15.02 19.41 -8.77
N THR A 373 -14.26 19.45 -9.86
CA THR A 373 -13.43 18.34 -10.34
C THR A 373 -11.97 18.74 -10.21
N ILE A 374 -11.19 17.94 -9.49
CA ILE A 374 -9.74 18.14 -9.32
C ILE A 374 -9.03 17.52 -10.50
N ALA A 375 -8.41 18.35 -11.31
CA ALA A 375 -7.66 17.95 -12.49
C ALA A 375 -6.15 18.06 -12.25
N GLY A 376 -5.41 17.09 -12.76
CA GLY A 376 -3.95 17.12 -12.72
C GLY A 376 -3.34 18.03 -13.79
N ASN A 377 -2.00 18.04 -13.81
CA ASN A 377 -1.21 18.86 -14.73
C ASN A 377 -0.57 18.05 -15.88
N ILE A 378 -1.04 16.83 -16.11
CA ILE A 378 -0.62 15.97 -17.21
C ILE A 378 -1.58 16.13 -18.39
N ASN A 379 -1.02 16.20 -19.58
CA ASN A 379 -1.81 16.48 -20.80
C ASN A 379 -2.53 15.22 -21.30
N GLU A 380 -3.31 14.58 -20.42
CA GLU A 380 -4.13 13.41 -20.69
C GLU A 380 -5.57 13.64 -20.20
N ALA A 381 -6.55 13.22 -20.98
CA ALA A 381 -7.97 13.40 -20.64
C ALA A 381 -8.39 12.68 -19.34
N ILE A 382 -7.68 11.61 -18.98
CA ILE A 382 -7.94 10.82 -17.75
C ILE A 382 -7.24 11.38 -16.52
N ASP A 383 -6.55 12.52 -16.61
CA ASP A 383 -5.83 13.12 -15.48
C ASP A 383 -6.79 13.86 -14.54
N LEU A 384 -7.78 13.14 -14.05
CA LEU A 384 -8.76 13.57 -13.06
C LEU A 384 -8.52 12.80 -11.76
N LEU A 385 -8.26 13.54 -10.68
CA LEU A 385 -7.88 12.95 -9.40
C LEU A 385 -9.08 12.78 -8.46
N ALA A 386 -10.09 13.63 -8.60
CA ALA A 386 -11.37 13.52 -7.92
C ALA A 386 -12.43 14.27 -8.71
N GLU A 387 -13.58 13.65 -8.92
CA GLU A 387 -14.69 14.22 -9.68
C GLU A 387 -15.88 14.49 -8.75
N ASP A 388 -16.62 15.56 -9.04
CA ASP A 388 -17.86 15.93 -8.31
C ASP A 388 -17.71 16.05 -6.78
N VAL A 389 -16.55 16.50 -6.31
CA VAL A 389 -16.30 16.66 -4.86
C VAL A 389 -16.80 18.01 -4.36
N GLU A 390 -17.36 18.02 -3.16
CA GLU A 390 -17.83 19.23 -2.49
C GLU A 390 -16.72 19.84 -1.64
N LEU A 391 -16.24 21.03 -2.02
CA LEU A 391 -15.19 21.77 -1.34
C LEU A 391 -15.62 23.21 -1.13
N PRO A 392 -15.07 23.93 -0.13
CA PRO A 392 -15.17 25.38 -0.09
C PRO A 392 -14.67 26.01 -1.39
N ALA A 393 -15.16 27.20 -1.73
CA ALA A 393 -14.65 27.95 -2.90
C ALA A 393 -13.13 28.05 -2.83
N LEU A 394 -12.47 27.63 -3.92
CA LEU A 394 -11.01 27.59 -4.04
C LEU A 394 -10.54 28.69 -4.99
N ALA A 395 -9.32 29.18 -4.75
CA ALA A 395 -8.63 30.14 -5.57
C ALA A 395 -7.24 29.62 -5.99
N GLU A 396 -6.68 30.21 -7.04
CA GLU A 396 -5.29 29.95 -7.45
C GLU A 396 -4.33 30.29 -6.30
N GLY A 397 -3.41 29.37 -6.04
CA GLY A 397 -2.47 29.45 -4.94
C GLY A 397 -2.91 28.72 -3.67
N ASP A 398 -4.17 28.33 -3.51
CA ASP A 398 -4.65 27.54 -2.40
C ASP A 398 -3.93 26.19 -2.29
N LEU A 399 -3.84 25.69 -1.07
CA LEU A 399 -3.16 24.43 -0.76
C LEU A 399 -4.18 23.35 -0.41
N LEU A 400 -4.01 22.18 -1.02
CA LEU A 400 -4.82 21.00 -0.78
C LEU A 400 -3.96 19.83 -0.33
N ALA A 401 -4.56 18.89 0.37
CA ALA A 401 -4.03 17.57 0.65
C ALA A 401 -4.91 16.51 -0.04
N LEU A 402 -4.29 15.62 -0.81
CA LEU A 402 -4.89 14.36 -1.20
C LEU A 402 -4.57 13.34 -0.11
N LEU A 403 -5.58 12.73 0.48
CA LEU A 403 -5.43 11.79 1.59
C LEU A 403 -5.36 10.36 1.07
N ASN A 404 -4.91 9.43 1.94
CA ASN A 404 -4.77 8.00 1.61
C ASN A 404 -3.87 7.74 0.40
N VAL A 405 -2.76 8.44 0.30
CA VAL A 405 -1.81 8.34 -0.82
C VAL A 405 -0.46 7.71 -0.44
N GLY A 406 -0.36 7.14 0.76
CA GLY A 406 0.87 6.51 1.23
C GLY A 406 1.29 5.24 0.48
N GLY A 407 0.37 4.62 -0.28
CA GLY A 407 0.63 3.46 -1.11
C GLY A 407 0.40 3.72 -2.60
N TYR A 408 1.27 3.13 -3.45
CA TYR A 408 1.17 3.15 -4.93
C TYR A 408 1.18 4.53 -5.59
N GLY A 409 1.49 5.60 -4.87
CA GLY A 409 1.71 6.94 -5.41
C GLY A 409 3.15 7.09 -5.91
N SER A 410 4.05 7.59 -5.06
CA SER A 410 5.46 7.82 -5.41
C SER A 410 6.15 6.57 -5.99
N SER A 411 5.82 5.38 -5.47
CA SER A 411 6.40 4.11 -5.93
C SER A 411 5.99 3.71 -7.36
N ALA A 412 4.78 4.06 -7.79
CA ALA A 412 4.26 3.80 -9.14
C ALA A 412 4.41 5.00 -10.08
N SER A 413 5.11 6.05 -9.65
CA SER A 413 5.29 7.27 -10.44
C SER A 413 6.06 7.04 -11.74
N SER A 414 5.67 7.78 -12.78
CA SER A 414 6.31 7.81 -14.09
C SER A 414 6.88 9.20 -14.40
N ASN A 415 7.72 9.30 -15.44
CA ASN A 415 8.21 10.59 -15.92
C ASN A 415 7.39 11.10 -17.12
N HIS A 416 6.07 10.80 -17.15
CA HIS A 416 5.20 11.27 -18.21
C HIS A 416 5.17 12.81 -18.25
N CYS A 417 5.16 13.38 -19.45
CA CYS A 417 5.32 14.82 -19.72
C CYS A 417 6.55 15.47 -19.02
N MET A 418 7.54 14.67 -18.59
CA MET A 418 8.72 15.12 -17.84
C MET A 418 8.39 15.90 -16.55
N ARG A 419 7.26 15.53 -15.89
CA ARG A 419 6.74 16.20 -14.68
C ARG A 419 6.83 15.32 -13.42
N ARG A 420 7.88 14.51 -13.29
CA ARG A 420 8.07 13.62 -12.12
C ARG A 420 8.77 14.31 -10.94
N GLU A 421 8.58 15.57 -10.72
CA GLU A 421 9.19 16.26 -9.59
C GLU A 421 8.25 16.28 -8.37
N PHE A 422 8.68 15.69 -7.27
CA PHE A 422 8.02 15.72 -5.96
C PHE A 422 9.05 15.54 -4.84
N ARG A 423 8.64 15.88 -3.62
CA ARG A 423 9.40 15.62 -2.39
C ARG A 423 8.70 14.55 -1.55
N GLU A 424 9.47 13.91 -0.68
CA GLU A 424 8.96 12.91 0.25
C GLU A 424 9.54 13.16 1.65
N TYR A 425 8.69 13.09 2.67
CA TYR A 425 9.07 13.22 4.08
C TYR A 425 8.48 12.09 4.89
N LEU A 426 9.30 11.53 5.80
CA LEU A 426 8.81 10.63 6.86
C LEU A 426 8.78 11.42 8.17
N LEU A 427 7.58 11.62 8.70
CA LEU A 427 7.35 12.29 9.96
C LEU A 427 7.41 11.27 11.10
N PHE A 428 8.33 11.48 12.02
CA PHE A 428 8.42 10.79 13.30
C PHE A 428 7.71 11.59 14.39
N ASP A 429 7.21 10.88 15.42
CA ASP A 429 6.74 11.55 16.64
C ASP A 429 7.94 12.24 17.32
N GLU A 430 7.69 13.36 17.98
CA GLU A 430 8.72 13.96 18.85
C GLU A 430 8.99 13.02 20.02
N ALA A 431 10.28 12.84 20.36
CA ALA A 431 10.71 11.98 21.45
C ALA A 431 10.28 12.53 22.81
#